data_0319d65cbf1b7fd76ac459d8a315b887
#
_entry.id   0319d65cbf1b7fd76ac459d8a315b887
#
_cell.length_a   1.000
_cell.length_b   1.000
_cell.length_c   1.000
_cell.angle_alpha   90.00
_cell.angle_beta   90.00
_cell.angle_gamma   90.00
#
_symmetry.space_group_name_H-M   'P 1'
#
loop_
_entity.id
_entity.type
_entity.pdbx_description
1 polymer ?
#
loop_
_entity_poly.entity_id
_entity_poly.type
_entity_poly.pdbx_seq_one_letter_code
_entity_poly.pdbx_strand_id
1 'polypeptide(L)'
;MRPTLNKIGLGGLAAERLLIGTALEESRLTFIDQIERGGDKRPGPAFGIYQMERATHDDLWKTYMVGARSWIAIPVAALAIGKPDADQMQGNLYYATAMARVLYRRAPGVMPDPDDAMAMALYHKKYYNTVFGASDPETSVINFKLAIKEVKP
;
A
#
# COMPACT_ATOMS: atom_id res chain seq x y z
N MET A 1 2.65 11.40 2.88
CA MET A 1 2.87 10.08 3.49
C MET A 1 3.16 10.16 4.98
N ARG A 2 4.30 10.71 5.44
CA ARG A 2 4.70 10.79 6.88
C ARG A 2 3.58 11.30 7.80
N PRO A 3 2.87 12.41 7.51
CA PRO A 3 1.78 12.87 8.37
C PRO A 3 0.64 11.85 8.51
N THR A 4 0.30 11.14 7.43
CA THR A 4 -0.72 10.08 7.44
C THR A 4 -0.33 8.93 8.34
N LEU A 5 0.90 8.44 8.18
CA LEU A 5 1.43 7.32 8.96
C LEU A 5 1.50 7.64 10.45
N ASN A 6 1.90 8.87 10.79
CA ASN A 6 1.92 9.34 12.16
C ASN A 6 0.50 9.42 12.74
N LYS A 7 -0.47 9.92 11.97
CA LYS A 7 -1.87 10.01 12.40
C LYS A 7 -2.48 8.65 12.73
N ILE A 8 -2.10 7.60 12.00
CA ILE A 8 -2.59 6.23 12.26
C ILE A 8 -1.68 5.43 13.21
N GLY A 9 -0.61 6.02 13.74
CA GLY A 9 0.31 5.35 14.68
C GLY A 9 1.14 4.22 14.07
N LEU A 10 1.34 4.23 12.74
CA LEU A 10 2.03 3.17 12.00
C LEU A 10 3.20 3.70 11.16
N GLY A 11 3.84 4.78 11.62
CA GLY A 11 4.96 5.43 10.94
C GLY A 11 6.30 4.72 11.10
N GLY A 12 7.34 5.42 10.66
CA GLY A 12 8.74 5.02 10.72
C GLY A 12 9.36 4.87 9.33
N LEU A 13 10.69 5.01 9.28
CA LEU A 13 11.45 5.06 8.03
C LEU A 13 11.23 3.82 7.15
N ALA A 14 11.21 2.62 7.75
CA ALA A 14 10.94 1.38 7.02
C ALA A 14 9.55 1.39 6.36
N ALA A 15 8.51 1.88 7.07
CA ALA A 15 7.17 1.99 6.51
C ALA A 15 7.09 2.99 5.37
N GLU A 16 7.76 4.14 5.49
CA GLU A 16 7.79 5.18 4.47
C GLU A 16 8.46 4.68 3.19
N ARG A 17 9.64 4.07 3.31
CA ARG A 17 10.41 3.53 2.19
C ARG A 17 9.68 2.36 1.51
N LEU A 18 9.12 1.44 2.30
CA LEU A 18 8.34 0.34 1.78
C LEU A 18 7.13 0.83 0.97
N LEU A 19 6.38 1.81 1.48
CA LEU A 19 5.20 2.33 0.79
C LEU A 19 5.54 3.14 -0.46
N ILE A 20 6.63 3.90 -0.47
CA ILE A 20 7.09 4.57 -1.71
C ILE A 20 7.51 3.54 -2.75
N GLY A 21 8.30 2.53 -2.35
CA GLY A 21 8.68 1.43 -3.25
C GLY A 21 7.48 0.70 -3.81
N THR A 22 6.47 0.42 -2.97
CA THR A 22 5.20 -0.17 -3.41
C THR A 22 4.48 0.70 -4.44
N ALA A 23 4.32 2.01 -4.19
CA ALA A 23 3.65 2.89 -5.14
C ALA A 23 4.40 3.02 -6.48
N LEU A 24 5.72 2.99 -6.45
CA LEU A 24 6.56 2.95 -7.65
C LEU A 24 6.37 1.64 -8.42
N GLU A 25 6.30 0.50 -7.72
CA GLU A 25 6.10 -0.81 -8.33
C GLU A 25 4.71 -0.94 -8.94
N GLU A 26 3.66 -0.56 -8.21
CA GLU A 26 2.27 -0.79 -8.60
C GLU A 26 1.78 0.18 -9.69
N SER A 27 2.17 1.46 -9.64
CA SER A 27 1.63 2.49 -10.53
C SER A 27 2.67 3.39 -11.17
N ARG A 28 3.95 3.25 -10.83
CA ARG A 28 5.03 4.19 -11.17
C ARG A 28 4.71 5.64 -10.76
N LEU A 29 3.79 5.82 -9.81
CA LEU A 29 3.21 7.10 -9.39
C LEU A 29 2.56 7.88 -10.56
N THR A 30 2.24 7.20 -11.66
CA THR A 30 1.71 7.81 -12.89
C THR A 30 0.24 7.45 -13.09
N PHE A 31 -0.15 6.23 -12.69
CA PHE A 31 -1.49 5.73 -12.91
C PHE A 31 -2.26 5.65 -11.59
N ILE A 32 -3.42 6.30 -11.55
CA ILE A 32 -4.36 6.22 -10.43
C ILE A 32 -5.47 5.18 -10.66
N ASP A 33 -5.57 4.67 -11.89
CA ASP A 33 -6.44 3.57 -12.27
C ASP A 33 -5.65 2.49 -13.01
N GLN A 34 -6.01 1.24 -12.77
CA GLN A 34 -5.46 0.13 -13.52
C GLN A 34 -5.96 0.19 -14.96
N ILE A 35 -5.02 0.24 -15.92
CA ILE A 35 -5.34 0.13 -17.34
C ILE A 35 -5.19 -1.34 -17.73
N GLU A 36 -6.30 -2.03 -18.01
CA GLU A 36 -6.24 -3.39 -18.52
C GLU A 36 -5.59 -3.42 -19.91
N ARG A 37 -4.59 -4.30 -20.09
CA ARG A 37 -3.97 -4.55 -21.39
C ARG A 37 -4.91 -5.39 -22.23
N GLY A 38 -5.63 -4.73 -23.14
CA GLY A 38 -6.47 -5.44 -24.12
C GLY A 38 -7.66 -4.61 -24.53
N GLY A 39 -7.48 -3.67 -25.46
CA GLY A 39 -8.49 -3.02 -26.30
C GLY A 39 -9.76 -2.43 -25.69
N ASP A 40 -10.18 -2.91 -24.56
CA ASP A 40 -11.34 -2.46 -23.81
C ASP A 40 -10.83 -1.57 -22.66
N LYS A 41 -11.08 -0.27 -22.74
CA LYS A 41 -10.64 0.74 -21.77
C LYS A 41 -11.45 0.71 -20.46
N ARG A 42 -11.81 -0.47 -19.98
CA ARG A 42 -12.47 -0.58 -18.67
C ARG A 42 -11.44 -0.40 -17.56
N PRO A 43 -11.77 0.37 -16.47
CA PRO A 43 -10.94 0.42 -15.28
C PRO A 43 -10.77 -0.99 -14.72
N GLY A 44 -9.53 -1.36 -14.41
CA GLY A 44 -9.26 -2.62 -13.71
C GLY A 44 -9.77 -2.61 -12.27
N PRO A 45 -9.72 -3.74 -11.58
CA PRO A 45 -10.27 -3.89 -10.22
C PRO A 45 -9.46 -3.18 -9.13
N ALA A 46 -8.29 -2.64 -9.44
CA ALA A 46 -7.36 -2.05 -8.49
C ALA A 46 -7.37 -0.52 -8.52
N PHE A 47 -7.28 0.11 -7.36
CA PHE A 47 -7.48 1.54 -7.15
C PHE A 47 -6.23 2.27 -6.66
N GLY A 48 -6.02 3.47 -7.23
CA GLY A 48 -5.07 4.45 -6.75
C GLY A 48 -3.61 4.05 -6.96
N ILE A 49 -2.71 4.87 -6.45
CA ILE A 49 -1.26 4.68 -6.64
C ILE A 49 -0.70 3.38 -6.05
N TYR A 50 -1.43 2.76 -5.15
CA TYR A 50 -1.08 1.48 -4.53
C TYR A 50 -1.75 0.27 -5.18
N GLN A 51 -2.58 0.47 -6.20
CA GLN A 51 -3.28 -0.58 -6.94
C GLN A 51 -3.93 -1.64 -6.02
N MET A 52 -4.60 -1.18 -4.95
CA MET A 52 -5.30 -2.07 -4.04
C MET A 52 -6.68 -2.43 -4.59
N GLU A 53 -6.99 -3.72 -4.63
CA GLU A 53 -8.31 -4.19 -5.04
C GLU A 53 -9.38 -3.95 -3.96
N ARG A 54 -10.63 -3.73 -4.40
CA ARG A 54 -11.79 -3.58 -3.51
C ARG A 54 -11.92 -4.74 -2.53
N ALA A 55 -11.74 -5.97 -3.00
CA ALA A 55 -11.84 -7.15 -2.15
C ALA A 55 -10.84 -7.12 -0.98
N THR A 56 -9.61 -6.67 -1.23
CA THR A 56 -8.58 -6.51 -0.19
C THR A 56 -8.94 -5.40 0.79
N HIS A 57 -9.41 -4.26 0.29
CA HIS A 57 -9.89 -3.15 1.11
C HIS A 57 -10.99 -3.60 2.06
N ASP A 58 -12.05 -4.24 1.52
CA ASP A 58 -13.23 -4.63 2.27
C ASP A 58 -12.89 -5.73 3.29
N ASP A 59 -12.01 -6.67 2.93
CA ASP A 59 -11.51 -7.68 3.85
C ASP A 59 -10.74 -7.10 5.03
N LEU A 60 -9.90 -6.08 4.81
CA LEU A 60 -9.21 -5.39 5.91
C LEU A 60 -10.19 -4.76 6.90
N TRP A 61 -11.25 -4.13 6.41
CA TRP A 61 -12.28 -3.57 7.26
C TRP A 61 -13.09 -4.63 7.99
N LYS A 62 -13.47 -5.70 7.29
CA LYS A 62 -14.36 -6.75 7.80
C LYS A 62 -13.66 -7.69 8.80
N THR A 63 -12.39 -8.00 8.58
CA THR A 63 -11.72 -9.07 9.31
C THR A 63 -10.53 -8.63 10.16
N TYR A 64 -9.84 -7.55 9.77
CA TYR A 64 -8.61 -7.14 10.44
C TYR A 64 -8.79 -5.94 11.37
N MET A 65 -9.44 -4.87 10.93
CA MET A 65 -9.62 -3.64 11.71
C MET A 65 -10.83 -3.71 12.65
N VAL A 66 -11.05 -4.84 13.30
CA VAL A 66 -12.20 -5.08 14.20
C VAL A 66 -11.74 -5.47 15.61
N GLY A 67 -12.63 -5.38 16.58
CA GLY A 67 -12.38 -5.80 17.95
C GLY A 67 -11.18 -5.06 18.57
N ALA A 68 -10.21 -5.81 19.05
CA ALA A 68 -9.00 -5.25 19.69
C ALA A 68 -8.14 -4.36 18.78
N ARG A 69 -8.40 -4.34 17.48
CA ARG A 69 -7.69 -3.48 16.50
C ARG A 69 -8.46 -2.21 16.12
N SER A 70 -9.54 -1.88 16.81
CA SER A 70 -10.30 -0.64 16.59
C SER A 70 -9.43 0.63 16.71
N TRP A 71 -8.33 0.57 17.46
CA TRP A 71 -7.36 1.66 17.55
C TRP A 71 -6.71 2.02 16.19
N ILE A 72 -6.66 1.07 15.24
CA ILE A 72 -6.25 1.34 13.83
C ILE A 72 -7.45 1.85 13.03
N ALA A 73 -8.63 1.23 13.21
CA ALA A 73 -9.82 1.55 12.44
C ALA A 73 -10.27 3.01 12.60
N ILE A 74 -10.25 3.52 13.82
CA ILE A 74 -10.69 4.88 14.13
C ILE A 74 -9.89 5.94 13.34
N PRO A 75 -8.55 6.02 13.44
CA PRO A 75 -7.80 7.02 12.72
C PRO A 75 -7.79 6.78 11.19
N VAL A 76 -7.90 5.53 10.72
CA VAL A 76 -8.04 5.25 9.29
C VAL A 76 -9.39 5.72 8.76
N ALA A 77 -10.50 5.47 9.46
CA ALA A 77 -11.81 5.98 9.10
C ALA A 77 -11.85 7.51 9.04
N ALA A 78 -11.14 8.18 9.95
CA ALA A 78 -11.04 9.65 9.99
C ALA A 78 -10.25 10.26 8.79
N LEU A 79 -9.65 9.44 7.93
CA LEU A 79 -9.03 9.85 6.68
C LEU A 79 -9.98 9.70 5.48
N ALA A 80 -11.06 8.95 5.64
CA ALA A 80 -12.07 8.80 4.62
C ALA A 80 -12.99 10.04 4.58
N ILE A 81 -13.57 10.30 3.42
CA ILE A 81 -14.62 11.29 3.22
C ILE A 81 -15.96 10.59 3.42
N GLY A 82 -16.60 10.83 4.55
CA GLY A 82 -17.81 10.10 4.95
C GLY A 82 -17.49 8.66 5.40
N LYS A 83 -18.09 7.67 4.78
CA LYS A 83 -17.84 6.25 5.12
C LYS A 83 -16.60 5.73 4.39
N PRO A 84 -15.81 4.85 5.01
CA PRO A 84 -14.76 4.12 4.31
C PRO A 84 -15.30 3.40 3.07
N ASP A 85 -14.65 3.65 1.91
CA ASP A 85 -14.98 3.03 0.64
C ASP A 85 -13.74 2.90 -0.23
N ALA A 86 -13.61 1.79 -0.96
CA ALA A 86 -12.47 1.51 -1.81
C ALA A 86 -12.28 2.54 -2.94
N ASP A 87 -13.37 3.10 -3.48
CA ASP A 87 -13.29 4.10 -4.55
C ASP A 87 -12.52 5.35 -4.13
N GLN A 88 -12.49 5.67 -2.84
CA GLN A 88 -11.73 6.80 -2.34
C GLN A 88 -10.22 6.65 -2.52
N MET A 89 -9.72 5.44 -2.67
CA MET A 89 -8.28 5.20 -2.88
C MET A 89 -7.75 5.76 -4.20
N GLN A 90 -8.62 6.06 -5.17
CA GLN A 90 -8.23 6.72 -6.42
C GLN A 90 -7.78 8.17 -6.20
N GLY A 91 -8.52 8.95 -5.43
CA GLY A 91 -8.30 10.39 -5.27
C GLY A 91 -7.87 10.84 -3.88
N ASN A 92 -8.11 10.04 -2.86
CA ASN A 92 -7.73 10.33 -1.48
C ASN A 92 -6.41 9.63 -1.12
N LEU A 93 -5.29 10.29 -1.40
CA LEU A 93 -3.95 9.74 -1.14
C LEU A 93 -3.69 9.45 0.35
N TYR A 94 -4.31 10.19 1.26
CA TYR A 94 -4.20 9.93 2.69
C TYR A 94 -4.83 8.60 3.06
N TYR A 95 -6.03 8.37 2.56
CA TYR A 95 -6.76 7.13 2.80
C TYR A 95 -6.08 5.94 2.12
N ALA A 96 -5.69 6.07 0.86
CA ALA A 96 -4.96 5.03 0.11
C ALA A 96 -3.65 4.63 0.83
N THR A 97 -2.87 5.62 1.29
CA THR A 97 -1.63 5.36 2.05
C THR A 97 -1.90 4.62 3.36
N ALA A 98 -2.95 5.00 4.07
CA ALA A 98 -3.34 4.32 5.31
C ALA A 98 -3.75 2.87 5.05
N MET A 99 -4.56 2.61 4.02
CA MET A 99 -5.01 1.26 3.66
C MET A 99 -3.84 0.36 3.23
N ALA A 100 -2.92 0.87 2.39
CA ALA A 100 -1.72 0.14 2.00
C ALA A 100 -0.84 -0.20 3.22
N ARG A 101 -0.70 0.74 4.17
CA ARG A 101 0.04 0.50 5.41
C ARG A 101 -0.63 -0.54 6.31
N VAL A 102 -1.95 -0.53 6.40
CA VAL A 102 -2.73 -1.52 7.17
C VAL A 102 -2.57 -2.92 6.57
N LEU A 103 -2.55 -3.05 5.25
CA LEU A 103 -2.28 -4.34 4.59
C LEU A 103 -0.94 -4.91 5.04
N TYR A 104 0.13 -4.12 5.02
CA TYR A 104 1.43 -4.56 5.56
C TYR A 104 1.42 -4.81 7.07
N ARG A 105 0.62 -4.07 7.84
CA ARG A 105 0.49 -4.30 9.29
C ARG A 105 -0.18 -5.62 9.61
N ARG A 106 -1.03 -6.12 8.72
CA ARG A 106 -1.66 -7.45 8.82
C ARG A 106 -0.66 -8.58 8.55
N ALA A 107 0.36 -8.34 7.74
CA ALA A 107 1.37 -9.33 7.42
C ALA A 107 2.07 -9.85 8.68
N PRO A 108 2.28 -11.17 8.81
CA PRO A 108 3.02 -11.73 9.93
C PRO A 108 4.51 -11.38 9.81
N GLY A 109 5.15 -11.14 10.94
CA GLY A 109 6.56 -10.88 11.02
C GLY A 109 6.93 -9.40 11.07
N VAL A 110 8.23 -9.16 11.15
CA VAL A 110 8.83 -7.82 11.26
C VAL A 110 8.98 -7.22 9.87
N MET A 111 8.77 -5.91 9.75
CA MET A 111 9.09 -5.20 8.51
C MET A 111 10.60 -5.32 8.21
N PRO A 112 10.98 -5.31 6.92
CA PRO A 112 12.38 -5.29 6.52
C PRO A 112 13.16 -4.10 7.07
N ASP A 113 14.47 -4.25 7.14
CA ASP A 113 15.37 -3.14 7.42
C ASP A 113 15.12 -2.00 6.41
N PRO A 114 15.05 -0.72 6.87
CA PRO A 114 14.80 0.41 6.00
C PRO A 114 15.86 0.59 4.90
N ASP A 115 17.06 0.08 5.06
CA ASP A 115 18.15 0.20 4.09
C ASP A 115 18.33 -1.05 3.19
N ASP A 116 17.52 -2.10 3.39
CA ASP A 116 17.57 -3.32 2.58
C ASP A 116 16.48 -3.34 1.50
N ALA A 117 16.83 -2.85 0.31
CA ALA A 117 15.92 -2.79 -0.85
C ALA A 117 15.48 -4.18 -1.33
N MET A 118 16.34 -5.20 -1.25
CA MET A 118 15.99 -6.55 -1.68
C MET A 118 15.00 -7.18 -0.70
N ALA A 119 15.24 -7.07 0.60
CA ALA A 119 14.30 -7.54 1.60
C ALA A 119 12.92 -6.84 1.48
N MET A 120 12.89 -5.53 1.14
CA MET A 120 11.65 -4.82 0.87
C MET A 120 10.93 -5.34 -0.38
N ALA A 121 11.64 -5.62 -1.47
CA ALA A 121 11.07 -6.18 -2.70
C ALA A 121 10.47 -7.58 -2.45
N LEU A 122 11.18 -8.43 -1.73
CA LEU A 122 10.70 -9.76 -1.32
C LEU A 122 9.48 -9.67 -0.40
N TYR A 123 9.49 -8.72 0.54
CA TYR A 123 8.37 -8.49 1.47
C TYR A 123 7.12 -7.99 0.72
N HIS A 124 7.30 -7.06 -0.20
CA HIS A 124 6.24 -6.59 -1.11
C HIS A 124 5.66 -7.76 -1.91
N LYS A 125 6.50 -8.54 -2.59
CA LYS A 125 6.07 -9.71 -3.37
C LYS A 125 5.27 -10.70 -2.54
N LYS A 126 5.70 -10.95 -1.32
CA LYS A 126 5.07 -11.96 -0.44
C LYS A 126 3.73 -11.49 0.14
N TYR A 127 3.62 -10.22 0.51
CA TYR A 127 2.50 -9.75 1.35
C TYR A 127 1.59 -8.72 0.67
N TYR A 128 2.02 -8.12 -0.41
CA TYR A 128 1.24 -7.15 -1.17
C TYR A 128 0.83 -7.71 -2.54
N ASN A 129 1.81 -8.04 -3.35
CA ASN A 129 1.60 -8.61 -4.67
C ASN A 129 1.58 -10.13 -4.56
N THR A 130 0.40 -10.72 -4.38
CA THR A 130 0.21 -12.15 -4.13
C THR A 130 0.90 -13.07 -5.16
N VAL A 131 0.92 -14.38 -4.89
CA VAL A 131 1.59 -15.43 -5.70
C VAL A 131 1.24 -15.39 -7.20
N PHE A 132 0.08 -14.84 -7.55
CA PHE A 132 -0.40 -14.69 -8.93
C PHE A 132 0.00 -13.36 -9.59
N GLY A 133 0.56 -12.41 -8.84
CA GLY A 133 1.04 -11.13 -9.38
C GLY A 133 2.31 -11.31 -10.21
N ALA A 134 2.44 -10.53 -11.28
CA ALA A 134 3.54 -10.64 -12.24
C ALA A 134 4.87 -9.98 -11.79
N SER A 135 4.92 -9.35 -10.58
CA SER A 135 6.15 -8.69 -10.14
C SER A 135 7.24 -9.70 -9.79
N ASP A 136 8.44 -9.43 -10.25
CA ASP A 136 9.65 -10.17 -9.93
C ASP A 136 10.52 -9.34 -8.98
N PRO A 137 10.90 -9.85 -7.78
CA PRO A 137 11.70 -9.10 -6.82
C PRO A 137 13.04 -8.62 -7.36
N GLU A 138 13.68 -9.34 -8.30
CA GLU A 138 14.95 -8.95 -8.88
C GLU A 138 14.82 -7.69 -9.75
N THR A 139 13.71 -7.53 -10.44
CA THR A 139 13.40 -6.32 -11.21
C THR A 139 12.80 -5.22 -10.33
N SER A 140 11.95 -5.58 -9.39
CA SER A 140 11.27 -4.65 -8.48
C SER A 140 12.23 -3.93 -7.53
N VAL A 141 13.38 -4.55 -7.18
CA VAL A 141 14.37 -3.98 -6.24
C VAL A 141 14.82 -2.56 -6.61
N ILE A 142 14.78 -2.19 -7.89
CA ILE A 142 15.16 -0.85 -8.35
C ILE A 142 14.22 0.23 -7.78
N ASN A 143 12.92 -0.07 -7.65
CA ASN A 143 11.93 0.84 -7.09
C ASN A 143 12.16 1.05 -5.59
N PHE A 144 12.57 0.01 -4.87
CA PHE A 144 12.90 0.12 -3.45
C PHE A 144 14.24 0.80 -3.21
N LYS A 145 15.23 0.62 -4.09
CA LYS A 145 16.48 1.43 -4.07
C LYS A 145 16.20 2.91 -4.27
N LEU A 146 15.29 3.24 -5.19
CA LEU A 146 14.87 4.63 -5.40
C LEU A 146 14.16 5.18 -4.15
N ALA A 147 13.26 4.42 -3.55
CA ALA A 147 12.58 4.81 -2.32
C ALA A 147 13.57 5.09 -1.17
N ILE A 148 14.60 4.26 -1.00
CA ILE A 148 15.66 4.45 0.00
C ILE A 148 16.46 5.73 -0.30
N LYS A 149 16.76 5.99 -1.55
CA LYS A 149 17.50 7.20 -1.97
C LYS A 149 16.71 8.47 -1.67
N GLU A 150 15.42 8.48 -1.96
CA GLU A 150 14.59 9.71 -1.91
C GLU A 150 13.99 9.96 -0.52
N VAL A 151 13.67 8.90 0.24
CA VAL A 151 13.09 9.04 1.59
C VAL A 151 14.19 9.10 2.64
N LYS A 152 14.44 10.29 3.15
CA LYS A 152 15.44 10.53 4.21
C LYS A 152 14.83 10.38 5.61
N PRO A 153 15.66 10.06 6.62
CA PRO A 153 15.24 10.02 8.03
C PRO A 153 14.54 11.28 8.51
#